data_ed5f7dc08533c7756aafbc548c7db333
#
_entry.id   ed5f7dc08533c7756aafbc548c7db333
#
_cell.length_a   1.000
_cell.length_b   1.000
_cell.length_c   1.000
_cell.angle_alpha   90.00
_cell.angle_beta   90.00
_cell.angle_gamma   90.00
#
_symmetry.space_group_name_H-M   'P 1'
#
loop_
_entity.id
_entity.type
_entity.pdbx_description
1 polymer ?
#
loop_
_entity_poly.entity_id
_entity_poly.type
_entity_poly.pdbx_seq_one_letter_code
_entity_poly.pdbx_strand_id
1 'polypeptide(L)'
;MQKFFLVLSFFLIQTTIFSQSVDLEGKLKAQEEALKEKSKGEEKDTLSTDYYKIFYLDGRIDNVDTTLNIYKDYKFNFLREDSFDLISFANSAHTYNKLAYDFKDFSKPDIGARGKHFHYFEKEDIGYYNVPTPLTEIFAKSTYEQGQILDMLVSINLNPQYNFTIAHKGYKSLGKYINTRSRGNQFRFISNYESKNQLSSWKFHFVSQNIFNQENGGLDPDSIYFFEQASSYFVLDDFGNQIENEDGSFEMIEYDGYLDRSRLSPMLFAEGSLYSKRFFSDFKRVILKGKKDTFNTLALNYQFTHEYKKIQFNDPMNNKMFGEVLDFINDDQNVSDQNRFIEQENRLILSSNSNKLGKIQLSYSLTNWVNNFKIYENQDIGNSVFELNENQSNISFDWKKIFSKYTFELNFNKSSKDSFKSDFISLNIKGSPIKNLNFEIGSSIIEKSPNFNFKFYRSGFESYNWLNDNLHNEKISNINLKLSYKELLVLAADYN
;
A
#
# COMPACT_ATOMS: atom_id res chain seq x y z
N MET A 1 29.43 17.76 -5.94
CA MET A 1 28.78 18.35 -4.76
C MET A 1 28.18 19.74 -5.02
N GLN A 2 28.87 20.66 -5.69
CA GLN A 2 28.35 22.03 -5.94
C GLN A 2 27.06 22.11 -6.80
N LYS A 3 26.85 21.20 -7.74
CA LYS A 3 25.63 21.20 -8.59
C LYS A 3 24.40 20.62 -7.89
N PHE A 4 24.57 19.86 -6.81
CA PHE A 4 23.48 19.30 -6.01
C PHE A 4 22.88 20.34 -5.06
N PHE A 5 23.72 21.26 -4.55
CA PHE A 5 23.27 22.37 -3.71
C PHE A 5 22.46 23.42 -4.48
N LEU A 6 22.71 23.56 -5.79
CA LEU A 6 21.99 24.54 -6.63
C LEU A 6 20.56 24.14 -6.93
N VAL A 7 20.25 22.84 -6.97
CA VAL A 7 18.87 22.35 -7.17
C VAL A 7 18.08 22.43 -5.87
N LEU A 8 18.72 22.24 -4.73
CA LEU A 8 18.06 22.36 -3.41
C LEU A 8 17.79 23.82 -3.02
N SER A 9 18.66 24.76 -3.44
CA SER A 9 18.46 26.19 -3.20
C SER A 9 17.34 26.81 -4.06
N PHE A 10 17.04 26.23 -5.22
CA PHE A 10 15.94 26.68 -6.07
C PHE A 10 14.55 26.37 -5.49
N PHE A 11 14.43 25.35 -4.65
CA PHE A 11 13.17 24.97 -3.98
C PHE A 11 12.87 25.83 -2.74
N LEU A 12 13.85 26.51 -2.15
CA LEU A 12 13.69 27.30 -0.93
C LEU A 12 13.37 28.79 -1.18
N ILE A 13 13.40 29.25 -2.44
CA ILE A 13 13.22 30.69 -2.76
C ILE A 13 11.78 31.04 -3.18
N GLN A 14 10.86 30.08 -3.32
CA GLN A 14 9.49 30.35 -3.79
C GLN A 14 8.44 30.61 -2.70
N THR A 15 8.80 30.80 -1.45
CA THR A 15 7.80 31.06 -0.38
C THR A 15 7.62 32.52 0.04
N THR A 16 8.24 33.48 -0.63
CA THR A 16 8.04 34.89 -0.29
C THR A 16 7.87 35.76 -1.54
N ILE A 17 6.74 35.71 -2.19
CA ILE A 17 6.21 36.87 -2.97
C ILE A 17 4.70 36.62 -3.21
N PHE A 18 3.86 37.06 -2.31
CA PHE A 18 2.48 37.44 -2.61
C PHE A 18 2.13 38.71 -1.88
N SER A 19 2.38 39.84 -2.55
CA SER A 19 1.61 41.06 -2.37
C SER A 19 2.11 42.08 -3.39
N GLN A 20 1.44 42.18 -4.53
CA GLN A 20 1.22 43.43 -5.24
C GLN A 20 0.32 43.14 -6.44
N SER A 21 -0.81 43.82 -6.48
CA SER A 21 -1.73 43.88 -7.61
C SER A 21 -1.03 44.63 -8.78
N VAL A 22 -0.69 43.88 -9.83
CA VAL A 22 -0.20 44.49 -11.10
C VAL A 22 -0.86 43.70 -12.23
N ASP A 23 -1.49 44.46 -13.13
CA ASP A 23 -2.08 44.09 -14.42
C ASP A 23 -1.66 42.71 -14.98
N LEU A 24 -2.40 41.70 -14.56
CA LEU A 24 -2.12 40.27 -14.87
C LEU A 24 -2.59 39.89 -16.27
N GLU A 25 -3.62 40.56 -16.80
CA GLU A 25 -4.20 40.24 -18.10
C GLU A 25 -3.31 40.68 -19.29
N GLY A 26 -2.67 41.82 -19.20
CA GLY A 26 -1.74 42.27 -20.22
C GLY A 26 -0.48 41.42 -20.33
N LYS A 27 0.03 40.95 -19.19
CA LYS A 27 1.22 40.09 -19.14
C LYS A 27 0.92 38.66 -19.56
N LEU A 28 -0.27 38.11 -19.24
CA LEU A 28 -0.70 36.79 -19.68
C LEU A 28 -0.89 36.72 -21.20
N LYS A 29 -1.49 37.76 -21.82
CA LYS A 29 -1.61 37.84 -23.30
C LYS A 29 -0.27 37.92 -24.00
N ALA A 30 0.65 38.76 -23.49
CA ALA A 30 1.99 38.83 -24.05
C ALA A 30 2.82 37.55 -23.87
N GLN A 31 2.63 36.80 -22.78
CA GLN A 31 3.24 35.48 -22.58
C GLN A 31 2.61 34.39 -23.47
N GLU A 32 1.30 34.42 -23.68
CA GLU A 32 0.63 33.51 -24.62
C GLU A 32 1.05 33.75 -26.08
N GLU A 33 1.20 35.02 -26.49
CA GLU A 33 1.69 35.36 -27.84
C GLU A 33 3.17 34.96 -28.01
N ALA A 34 4.03 35.21 -27.04
CA ALA A 34 5.42 34.79 -27.05
C ALA A 34 5.59 33.26 -27.00
N LEU A 35 4.68 32.54 -26.33
CA LEU A 35 4.61 31.06 -26.35
C LEU A 35 4.11 30.53 -27.69
N LYS A 36 3.14 31.22 -28.33
CA LYS A 36 2.64 30.86 -29.66
C LYS A 36 3.66 31.15 -30.77
N GLU A 37 4.48 32.18 -30.65
CA GLU A 37 5.59 32.41 -31.59
C GLU A 37 6.75 31.44 -31.40
N LYS A 38 7.09 31.04 -30.17
CA LYS A 38 8.07 29.98 -29.91
C LYS A 38 7.61 28.59 -30.36
N SER A 39 6.32 28.33 -30.37
CA SER A 39 5.77 27.04 -30.81
C SER A 39 5.71 26.87 -32.34
N LYS A 40 5.93 27.93 -33.12
CA LYS A 40 5.96 27.88 -34.59
C LYS A 40 7.35 27.58 -35.19
N GLY A 41 8.38 27.40 -34.39
CA GLY A 41 9.76 27.36 -34.87
C GLY A 41 10.56 26.08 -34.63
N GLU A 42 10.07 25.09 -33.92
CA GLU A 42 10.77 23.79 -33.77
C GLU A 42 9.72 22.69 -33.66
N GLU A 43 9.59 21.84 -34.65
CA GLU A 43 9.14 20.46 -34.47
C GLU A 43 10.15 19.80 -33.52
N LYS A 44 9.95 19.94 -32.21
CA LYS A 44 10.64 19.10 -31.24
C LYS A 44 10.14 17.69 -31.49
N ASP A 45 11.03 16.81 -31.95
CA ASP A 45 10.85 15.37 -31.86
C ASP A 45 10.47 15.03 -30.42
N THR A 46 9.17 15.04 -30.14
CA THR A 46 8.64 14.61 -28.85
C THR A 46 8.83 13.11 -28.80
N LEU A 47 9.77 12.66 -27.99
CA LEU A 47 9.98 11.23 -27.76
C LEU A 47 8.64 10.59 -27.34
N SER A 48 8.24 9.53 -28.05
CA SER A 48 7.05 8.77 -27.72
C SER A 48 7.10 8.28 -26.27
N THR A 49 5.95 8.30 -25.58
CA THR A 49 5.82 7.74 -24.22
C THR A 49 6.16 6.26 -24.15
N ASP A 50 6.18 5.56 -25.29
CA ASP A 50 6.58 4.14 -25.36
C ASP A 50 8.03 3.88 -24.94
N TYR A 51 8.89 4.90 -24.94
CA TYR A 51 10.26 4.81 -24.44
C TYR A 51 10.37 4.95 -22.92
N TYR A 52 9.32 5.42 -22.23
CA TYR A 52 9.29 5.57 -20.78
C TYR A 52 8.71 4.32 -20.16
N LYS A 53 9.55 3.48 -19.55
CA LYS A 53 9.16 2.16 -19.04
C LYS A 53 9.29 2.07 -17.54
N ILE A 54 8.37 1.33 -16.95
CA ILE A 54 8.34 0.99 -15.53
C ILE A 54 8.38 -0.53 -15.41
N PHE A 55 9.40 -1.06 -14.75
CA PHE A 55 9.61 -2.49 -14.56
C PHE A 55 9.27 -2.86 -13.11
N TYR A 56 8.56 -3.94 -12.92
CA TYR A 56 8.23 -4.48 -11.60
C TYR A 56 8.96 -5.79 -11.31
N LEU A 57 8.94 -6.22 -10.05
CA LEU A 57 9.62 -7.46 -9.63
C LEU A 57 8.92 -8.72 -10.15
N ASP A 58 7.62 -8.68 -10.36
CA ASP A 58 6.80 -9.75 -10.97
C ASP A 58 7.05 -9.94 -12.47
N GLY A 59 7.82 -9.05 -13.08
CA GLY A 59 8.13 -9.05 -14.51
C GLY A 59 7.14 -8.27 -15.37
N ARG A 60 6.16 -7.60 -14.78
CA ARG A 60 5.27 -6.66 -15.47
C ARG A 60 6.09 -5.47 -15.95
N ILE A 61 5.74 -4.96 -17.13
CA ILE A 61 6.33 -3.77 -17.73
C ILE A 61 5.18 -2.86 -18.16
N ASP A 62 5.13 -1.68 -17.58
CA ASP A 62 4.17 -0.65 -17.90
C ASP A 62 4.86 0.52 -18.62
N ASN A 63 4.15 1.23 -19.47
CA ASN A 63 4.60 2.49 -20.01
C ASN A 63 4.06 3.65 -19.16
N VAL A 64 4.81 4.74 -19.07
CA VAL A 64 4.31 5.96 -18.47
C VAL A 64 3.14 6.47 -19.29
N ASP A 65 2.00 6.65 -18.65
CA ASP A 65 0.78 7.08 -19.29
C ASP A 65 0.49 8.54 -18.95
N THR A 66 0.63 9.41 -19.96
CA THR A 66 0.41 10.86 -19.84
C THR A 66 -0.95 11.29 -20.42
N THR A 67 -1.77 10.36 -20.89
CA THR A 67 -3.07 10.70 -21.48
C THR A 67 -4.07 11.15 -20.43
N LEU A 68 -4.75 12.26 -20.69
CA LEU A 68 -5.86 12.77 -19.88
C LEU A 68 -7.17 12.42 -20.58
N ASN A 69 -7.94 11.53 -19.96
CA ASN A 69 -9.28 11.21 -20.44
C ASN A 69 -10.19 10.79 -19.29
N ILE A 70 -11.50 10.95 -19.48
CA ILE A 70 -12.52 10.66 -18.46
C ILE A 70 -12.57 9.17 -18.07
N TYR A 71 -12.10 8.26 -18.93
CA TYR A 71 -12.09 6.82 -18.64
C TYR A 71 -11.10 6.43 -17.55
N LYS A 72 -10.29 7.37 -17.04
CA LYS A 72 -9.35 7.17 -15.94
C LYS A 72 -9.81 7.79 -14.63
N ASP A 73 -10.99 8.39 -14.58
CA ASP A 73 -11.50 9.07 -13.39
C ASP A 73 -11.57 8.13 -12.17
N TYR A 74 -11.88 6.85 -12.38
CA TYR A 74 -11.91 5.83 -11.32
C TYR A 74 -10.55 5.64 -10.61
N LYS A 75 -9.42 6.04 -11.22
CA LYS A 75 -8.07 6.07 -10.60
C LYS A 75 -7.73 7.41 -9.95
N PHE A 76 -8.60 8.41 -10.06
CA PHE A 76 -8.38 9.72 -9.44
C PHE A 76 -8.82 9.73 -7.98
N ASN A 77 -8.39 8.72 -7.25
CA ASN A 77 -8.63 8.52 -5.83
C ASN A 77 -7.31 8.52 -5.04
N PHE A 78 -7.38 8.32 -3.73
CA PHE A 78 -6.22 8.28 -2.85
C PHE A 78 -5.25 7.14 -3.20
N LEU A 79 -5.76 5.95 -3.55
CA LEU A 79 -4.97 4.78 -3.87
C LEU A 79 -4.32 4.89 -5.26
N ARG A 80 -4.90 5.72 -6.16
CA ARG A 80 -4.53 5.86 -7.58
C ARG A 80 -4.75 4.58 -8.40
N GLU A 81 -5.68 3.78 -7.97
CA GLU A 81 -6.08 2.51 -8.61
C GLU A 81 -7.59 2.33 -8.57
N ASP A 82 -8.08 1.27 -9.18
CA ASP A 82 -9.47 0.88 -9.07
C ASP A 82 -9.78 0.44 -7.64
N SER A 83 -10.69 1.13 -6.99
CA SER A 83 -11.12 0.87 -5.62
C SER A 83 -12.57 0.43 -5.52
N PHE A 84 -13.15 -0.07 -6.59
CA PHE A 84 -14.59 -0.41 -6.65
C PHE A 84 -14.98 -1.51 -5.66
N ASP A 85 -14.09 -2.44 -5.36
CA ASP A 85 -14.29 -3.53 -4.39
C ASP A 85 -13.94 -3.17 -2.94
N LEU A 86 -13.64 -1.90 -2.67
CA LEU A 86 -13.21 -1.41 -1.36
C LEU A 86 -14.25 -0.48 -0.74
N ILE A 87 -14.62 -0.76 0.51
CA ILE A 87 -15.39 0.16 1.35
C ILE A 87 -14.40 0.97 2.19
N SER A 88 -14.37 2.30 2.00
CA SER A 88 -13.60 3.21 2.84
C SER A 88 -14.31 3.49 4.15
N PHE A 89 -13.54 3.69 5.22
CA PHE A 89 -14.04 4.24 6.48
C PHE A 89 -14.31 5.76 6.36
N ALA A 90 -14.66 6.39 7.46
CA ALA A 90 -15.28 7.72 7.53
C ALA A 90 -14.47 8.88 6.93
N ASN A 91 -13.20 8.70 6.61
CA ASN A 91 -12.36 9.76 6.07
C ASN A 91 -11.45 9.25 4.94
N SER A 92 -10.99 10.18 4.11
CA SER A 92 -9.97 9.88 3.09
C SER A 92 -8.70 9.35 3.74
N ALA A 93 -8.10 8.33 3.13
CA ALA A 93 -6.90 7.67 3.64
C ALA A 93 -7.06 6.99 5.02
N HIS A 94 -8.27 6.71 5.46
CA HIS A 94 -8.56 5.73 6.49
C HIS A 94 -8.35 4.31 5.96
N THR A 95 -8.57 3.34 6.82
CA THR A 95 -8.57 1.92 6.47
C THR A 95 -9.68 1.59 5.47
N TYR A 96 -9.57 0.45 4.83
CA TYR A 96 -10.59 -0.09 3.92
C TYR A 96 -10.97 -1.51 4.34
N ASN A 97 -12.20 -1.89 3.99
CA ASN A 97 -12.62 -3.29 3.96
C ASN A 97 -12.87 -3.73 2.52
N LYS A 98 -12.45 -4.95 2.17
CA LYS A 98 -12.83 -5.55 0.91
C LYS A 98 -14.27 -6.05 0.94
N LEU A 99 -15.00 -5.86 -0.17
CA LEU A 99 -16.33 -6.43 -0.39
C LEU A 99 -16.28 -7.93 -0.64
N ALA A 100 -15.18 -8.42 -1.21
CA ALA A 100 -14.98 -9.83 -1.52
C ALA A 100 -13.66 -10.34 -0.91
N TYR A 101 -13.66 -11.59 -0.48
CA TYR A 101 -12.44 -12.27 -0.04
C TYR A 101 -11.59 -12.67 -1.24
N ASP A 102 -10.28 -12.42 -1.19
CA ASP A 102 -9.33 -12.81 -2.22
C ASP A 102 -8.63 -14.11 -1.83
N PHE A 103 -8.97 -15.19 -2.50
CA PHE A 103 -8.37 -16.50 -2.29
C PHE A 103 -7.02 -16.68 -2.98
N LYS A 104 -6.58 -15.71 -3.78
CA LYS A 104 -5.33 -15.77 -4.56
C LYS A 104 -4.12 -15.24 -3.81
N ASP A 105 -4.32 -14.73 -2.60
CA ASP A 105 -3.22 -14.26 -1.78
C ASP A 105 -2.41 -15.42 -1.21
N PHE A 106 -1.34 -15.77 -1.93
CA PHE A 106 -0.37 -16.81 -1.53
C PHE A 106 0.74 -16.26 -0.65
N SER A 107 0.60 -15.01 -0.24
CA SER A 107 1.66 -14.32 0.46
C SER A 107 1.90 -14.91 1.85
N LYS A 108 2.93 -14.45 2.47
CA LYS A 108 3.32 -14.72 3.84
C LYS A 108 2.13 -14.52 4.80
N PRO A 109 2.14 -15.16 5.97
CA PRO A 109 1.10 -14.91 6.97
C PRO A 109 0.97 -13.42 7.26
N ASP A 110 -0.25 -12.90 7.28
CA ASP A 110 -0.53 -11.52 7.60
C ASP A 110 -0.10 -11.17 9.04
N ILE A 111 0.40 -9.95 9.23
CA ILE A 111 0.97 -9.48 10.50
C ILE A 111 0.13 -8.34 11.06
N GLY A 112 -1.17 -8.51 11.12
CA GLY A 112 -2.07 -7.49 11.65
C GLY A 112 -2.17 -6.22 10.77
N ALA A 113 -2.99 -5.27 11.22
CA ALA A 113 -3.25 -3.98 10.57
C ALA A 113 -3.60 -4.08 9.07
N ARG A 114 -4.31 -5.13 8.66
CA ARG A 114 -4.67 -5.39 7.24
C ARG A 114 -5.35 -4.21 6.57
N GLY A 115 -6.28 -3.54 7.27
CA GLY A 115 -6.96 -2.38 6.75
C GLY A 115 -6.05 -1.19 6.42
N LYS A 116 -4.86 -1.09 7.03
CA LYS A 116 -3.87 -0.06 6.75
C LYS A 116 -2.94 -0.42 5.59
N HIS A 117 -2.86 -1.71 5.20
CA HIS A 117 -1.99 -2.16 4.12
C HIS A 117 -2.48 -1.74 2.72
N PHE A 118 -3.73 -1.32 2.55
CA PHE A 118 -4.18 -0.72 1.29
C PHE A 118 -3.44 0.58 0.92
N HIS A 119 -2.87 1.27 1.91
CA HIS A 119 -2.05 2.47 1.69
C HIS A 119 -0.55 2.16 1.66
N TYR A 120 -0.19 0.93 2.00
CA TYR A 120 1.18 0.50 2.18
C TYR A 120 1.76 0.06 0.85
N PHE A 121 2.94 0.55 0.50
CA PHE A 121 3.69 0.07 -0.65
C PHE A 121 4.41 -1.22 -0.27
N GLU A 122 3.93 -2.34 -0.76
CA GLU A 122 4.63 -3.61 -0.64
C GLU A 122 5.86 -3.65 -1.58
N LYS A 123 6.66 -4.69 -1.46
CA LYS A 123 7.89 -4.85 -2.25
C LYS A 123 7.61 -4.92 -3.75
N GLU A 124 6.51 -5.55 -4.11
CA GLU A 124 6.04 -5.79 -5.46
C GLU A 124 5.46 -4.53 -6.14
N ASP A 125 4.99 -3.55 -5.35
CA ASP A 125 4.40 -2.29 -5.86
C ASP A 125 5.44 -1.29 -6.35
N ILE A 126 6.71 -1.55 -6.06
CA ILE A 126 7.79 -0.62 -6.40
C ILE A 126 8.18 -0.74 -7.87
N GLY A 127 7.90 0.32 -8.62
CA GLY A 127 8.29 0.43 -10.03
C GLY A 127 9.73 0.94 -10.20
N TYR A 128 10.50 0.30 -11.08
CA TYR A 128 11.85 0.71 -11.48
C TYR A 128 11.80 1.34 -12.85
N TYR A 129 12.24 2.57 -12.95
CA TYR A 129 12.05 3.41 -14.11
C TYR A 129 13.22 3.32 -15.09
N ASN A 130 12.91 3.44 -16.39
CA ASN A 130 13.87 3.75 -17.43
C ASN A 130 13.29 4.84 -18.32
N VAL A 131 13.86 6.03 -18.26
CA VAL A 131 13.32 7.23 -18.87
C VAL A 131 14.35 7.90 -19.75
N PRO A 132 14.07 8.15 -21.05
CA PRO A 132 15.05 8.78 -21.95
C PRO A 132 15.34 10.24 -21.60
N THR A 133 14.39 10.95 -20.99
CA THR A 133 14.55 12.28 -20.41
C THR A 133 14.04 12.30 -18.98
N PRO A 134 14.44 13.28 -18.15
CA PRO A 134 13.90 13.39 -16.79
C PRO A 134 12.37 13.40 -16.78
N LEU A 135 11.79 12.54 -15.96
CA LEU A 135 10.36 12.43 -15.73
C LEU A 135 10.01 13.05 -14.37
N THR A 136 9.04 13.93 -14.36
CA THR A 136 8.44 14.46 -13.13
C THR A 136 6.94 14.20 -13.19
N GLU A 137 6.40 13.57 -12.18
CA GLU A 137 4.98 13.35 -11.99
C GLU A 137 4.55 14.03 -10.69
N ILE A 138 3.46 14.79 -10.74
CA ILE A 138 2.86 15.42 -9.58
C ILE A 138 1.35 15.15 -9.63
N PHE A 139 0.86 14.48 -8.61
CA PHE A 139 -0.55 14.29 -8.37
C PHE A 139 -0.95 15.07 -7.12
N ALA A 140 -1.89 16.00 -7.25
CA ALA A 140 -2.41 16.79 -6.15
C ALA A 140 -3.94 16.72 -6.15
N LYS A 141 -4.52 16.47 -4.99
CA LYS A 141 -5.98 16.44 -4.80
C LYS A 141 -6.35 16.99 -3.42
N SER A 142 -7.35 17.87 -3.38
CA SER A 142 -8.01 18.25 -2.13
C SER A 142 -8.93 17.12 -1.66
N THR A 143 -9.08 16.98 -0.36
CA THR A 143 -10.00 16.04 0.29
C THR A 143 -10.85 16.76 1.32
N TYR A 144 -11.79 16.04 1.93
CA TYR A 144 -12.70 16.61 2.92
C TYR A 144 -11.95 17.26 4.09
N GLU A 145 -12.52 18.34 4.63
CA GLU A 145 -12.12 19.02 5.85
C GLU A 145 -10.60 19.32 5.90
N GLN A 146 -10.21 20.35 5.17
CA GLN A 146 -8.80 20.81 5.10
C GLN A 146 -7.82 19.71 4.66
N GLY A 147 -8.32 18.72 3.91
CA GLY A 147 -7.52 17.61 3.44
C GLY A 147 -6.80 17.89 2.13
N GLN A 148 -5.63 17.30 1.99
CA GLN A 148 -4.86 17.30 0.76
C GLN A 148 -4.05 16.01 0.59
N ILE A 149 -3.90 15.62 -0.65
CA ILE A 149 -3.04 14.53 -1.08
C ILE A 149 -2.03 15.11 -2.05
N LEU A 150 -0.76 14.77 -1.87
CA LEU A 150 0.32 15.12 -2.78
C LEU A 150 1.18 13.89 -3.01
N ASP A 151 1.22 13.38 -4.24
CA ASP A 151 2.10 12.27 -4.65
C ASP A 151 3.03 12.80 -5.75
N MET A 152 4.31 12.83 -5.47
CA MET A 152 5.34 13.37 -6.35
C MET A 152 6.38 12.32 -6.65
N LEU A 153 6.85 12.32 -7.89
CA LEU A 153 7.91 11.44 -8.36
C LEU A 153 8.82 12.20 -9.31
N VAL A 154 10.12 12.02 -9.14
CA VAL A 154 11.14 12.47 -10.07
C VAL A 154 12.04 11.30 -10.41
N SER A 155 12.16 10.98 -11.70
CA SER A 155 12.99 9.89 -12.22
C SER A 155 13.97 10.41 -13.27
N ILE A 156 15.23 10.02 -13.17
CA ILE A 156 16.29 10.50 -14.04
C ILE A 156 17.24 9.34 -14.39
N ASN A 157 17.50 9.17 -15.68
CA ASN A 157 18.62 8.36 -16.13
C ASN A 157 19.89 9.21 -16.14
N LEU A 158 20.88 8.86 -15.30
CA LEU A 158 22.21 9.50 -15.34
C LEU A 158 22.97 9.15 -16.60
N ASN A 159 22.72 7.97 -17.10
CA ASN A 159 23.18 7.44 -18.38
C ASN A 159 22.22 6.31 -18.80
N PRO A 160 22.32 5.75 -20.01
CA PRO A 160 21.41 4.69 -20.48
C PRO A 160 21.37 3.42 -19.62
N GLN A 161 22.35 3.22 -18.72
CA GLN A 161 22.46 2.03 -17.87
C GLN A 161 21.96 2.26 -16.46
N TYR A 162 21.89 3.49 -15.99
CA TYR A 162 21.66 3.80 -14.57
C TYR A 162 20.56 4.83 -14.39
N ASN A 163 19.51 4.41 -13.69
CA ASN A 163 18.39 5.26 -13.28
C ASN A 163 18.35 5.40 -11.77
N PHE A 164 17.89 6.55 -11.30
CA PHE A 164 17.39 6.70 -9.95
C PHE A 164 16.09 7.51 -9.93
N THR A 165 15.25 7.20 -8.96
CA THR A 165 13.95 7.81 -8.76
C THR A 165 13.76 8.16 -7.29
N ILE A 166 13.25 9.34 -7.03
CA ILE A 166 12.81 9.79 -5.71
C ILE A 166 11.33 10.05 -5.80
N ALA A 167 10.57 9.48 -4.87
CA ALA A 167 9.14 9.70 -4.79
C ALA A 167 8.68 9.95 -3.35
N HIS A 168 7.66 10.77 -3.19
CA HIS A 168 7.05 11.10 -1.92
C HIS A 168 5.55 11.20 -2.07
N LYS A 169 4.81 10.44 -1.24
CA LYS A 169 3.36 10.55 -1.12
C LYS A 169 3.02 11.01 0.28
N GLY A 170 2.51 12.23 0.39
CA GLY A 170 2.02 12.82 1.63
C GLY A 170 0.52 13.03 1.58
N TYR A 171 -0.15 12.82 2.70
CA TYR A 171 -1.57 13.13 2.83
C TYR A 171 -1.93 13.56 4.24
N LYS A 172 -2.96 14.36 4.33
CA LYS A 172 -3.59 14.81 5.58
C LYS A 172 -5.06 15.08 5.32
N SER A 173 -5.92 14.67 6.23
CA SER A 173 -7.34 15.06 6.26
C SER A 173 -7.81 15.07 7.71
N LEU A 174 -8.57 16.08 8.13
CA LEU A 174 -9.17 16.09 9.46
C LEU A 174 -10.36 15.14 9.54
N GLY A 175 -11.04 14.92 8.41
CA GLY A 175 -12.28 14.18 8.36
C GLY A 175 -13.47 15.04 8.82
N LYS A 176 -14.67 14.59 8.48
CA LYS A 176 -15.90 15.30 8.80
C LYS A 176 -16.36 15.05 10.25
N TYR A 177 -16.13 13.82 10.74
CA TYR A 177 -16.58 13.38 12.05
C TYR A 177 -15.50 13.55 13.10
N ILE A 178 -15.90 13.61 14.39
CA ILE A 178 -14.98 13.69 15.52
C ILE A 178 -14.07 12.47 15.53
N ASN A 179 -12.80 12.69 15.83
CA ASN A 179 -11.72 11.67 15.92
C ASN A 179 -11.58 10.79 14.66
N THR A 180 -11.57 11.42 13.47
CA THR A 180 -11.39 10.72 12.20
C THR A 180 -10.20 11.24 11.38
N ARG A 181 -9.28 11.97 11.99
CA ARG A 181 -8.10 12.50 11.30
C ARG A 181 -7.24 11.38 10.72
N SER A 182 -6.81 11.56 9.48
CA SER A 182 -5.81 10.73 8.81
C SER A 182 -4.59 11.54 8.40
N ARG A 183 -3.43 10.94 8.42
CA ARG A 183 -2.19 11.50 7.87
C ARG A 183 -1.22 10.39 7.49
N GLY A 184 -0.36 10.67 6.52
CA GLY A 184 0.71 9.75 6.16
C GLY A 184 1.82 10.42 5.40
N ASN A 185 2.95 9.73 5.42
CA ASN A 185 4.16 10.13 4.75
C ASN A 185 4.86 8.88 4.24
N GLN A 186 5.10 8.80 2.95
CA GLN A 186 5.69 7.65 2.30
C GLN A 186 6.79 8.12 1.36
N PHE A 187 8.02 7.93 1.77
CA PHE A 187 9.21 8.24 1.00
C PHE A 187 9.74 7.00 0.30
N ARG A 188 10.10 7.12 -0.98
CA ARG A 188 10.67 6.04 -1.80
C ARG A 188 11.93 6.56 -2.50
N PHE A 189 13.03 5.88 -2.32
CA PHE A 189 14.23 6.03 -3.12
C PHE A 189 14.45 4.74 -3.90
N ILE A 190 14.54 4.82 -5.21
CA ILE A 190 14.60 3.68 -6.11
C ILE A 190 15.77 3.88 -7.06
N SER A 191 16.49 2.82 -7.33
CA SER A 191 17.60 2.84 -8.27
C SER A 191 17.69 1.53 -9.02
N ASN A 192 18.05 1.59 -10.28
CA ASN A 192 18.32 0.41 -11.09
C ASN A 192 19.48 0.66 -12.07
N TYR A 193 20.19 -0.42 -12.29
CA TYR A 193 21.32 -0.47 -13.19
C TYR A 193 21.21 -1.68 -14.11
N GLU A 194 21.51 -1.50 -15.39
CA GLU A 194 21.69 -2.57 -16.35
C GLU A 194 22.98 -2.34 -17.14
N SER A 195 23.88 -3.35 -17.16
CA SER A 195 25.13 -3.25 -17.89
C SER A 195 24.91 -3.19 -19.41
N LYS A 196 25.80 -2.51 -20.15
CA LYS A 196 25.72 -2.35 -21.63
C LYS A 196 25.58 -3.69 -22.38
N ASN A 197 26.19 -4.75 -21.88
CA ASN A 197 26.12 -6.09 -22.45
C ASN A 197 24.90 -6.89 -21.96
N GLN A 198 24.04 -6.30 -21.09
CA GLN A 198 22.87 -6.93 -20.48
C GLN A 198 23.18 -8.22 -19.70
N LEU A 199 24.41 -8.39 -19.24
CA LEU A 199 24.81 -9.55 -18.46
C LEU A 199 24.63 -9.36 -16.96
N SER A 200 24.58 -8.12 -16.49
CA SER A 200 24.38 -7.80 -15.08
C SER A 200 23.32 -6.74 -14.94
N SER A 201 22.44 -6.90 -13.96
CA SER A 201 21.51 -5.88 -13.55
C SER A 201 21.41 -5.82 -12.03
N TRP A 202 21.10 -4.64 -11.53
CA TRP A 202 20.90 -4.39 -10.10
C TRP A 202 19.67 -3.52 -9.92
N LYS A 203 18.80 -3.89 -8.98
CA LYS A 203 17.66 -3.13 -8.55
C LYS A 203 17.77 -2.89 -7.06
N PHE A 204 17.45 -1.69 -6.65
CA PHE A 204 17.52 -1.28 -5.26
C PHE A 204 16.35 -0.38 -4.93
N HIS A 205 15.75 -0.54 -3.75
CA HIS A 205 14.90 0.49 -3.19
C HIS A 205 15.04 0.60 -1.67
N PHE A 206 14.84 1.82 -1.19
CA PHE A 206 14.59 2.14 0.19
C PHE A 206 13.22 2.80 0.29
N VAL A 207 12.37 2.28 1.18
CA VAL A 207 11.03 2.81 1.42
C VAL A 207 10.86 3.09 2.91
N SER A 208 10.39 4.29 3.25
CA SER A 208 10.03 4.67 4.62
C SER A 208 8.60 5.14 4.62
N GLN A 209 7.75 4.52 5.44
CA GLN A 209 6.31 4.74 5.45
C GLN A 209 5.82 4.99 6.88
N ASN A 210 4.89 5.94 7.01
CA ASN A 210 4.17 6.20 8.24
C ASN A 210 2.71 6.46 7.89
N ILE A 211 1.81 5.61 8.36
CA ILE A 211 0.37 5.66 8.15
C ILE A 211 -0.28 5.83 9.52
N PHE A 212 -1.02 6.90 9.70
CA PHE A 212 -1.67 7.25 10.96
C PHE A 212 -3.15 7.54 10.72
N ASN A 213 -3.99 7.00 11.60
CA ASN A 213 -5.41 7.27 11.64
C ASN A 213 -5.87 7.45 13.08
N GLN A 214 -6.79 8.39 13.31
CA GLN A 214 -7.62 8.38 14.49
C GLN A 214 -8.72 7.34 14.29
N GLU A 215 -9.02 6.61 15.37
CA GLU A 215 -10.02 5.53 15.40
C GLU A 215 -11.15 5.97 16.30
N ASN A 216 -12.31 6.28 15.71
CA ASN A 216 -13.46 6.77 16.48
C ASN A 216 -14.42 5.66 16.95
N GLY A 217 -14.28 4.44 16.45
CA GLY A 217 -15.10 3.29 16.84
C GLY A 217 -16.58 3.36 16.45
N GLY A 218 -17.00 4.41 15.74
CA GLY A 218 -18.41 4.72 15.49
C GLY A 218 -18.96 5.74 16.49
N LEU A 219 -20.29 5.85 16.58
CA LEU A 219 -20.98 6.71 17.54
C LEU A 219 -21.18 5.98 18.86
N ASP A 220 -21.15 6.72 19.98
CA ASP A 220 -21.59 6.19 21.26
C ASP A 220 -23.12 5.92 21.26
N PRO A 221 -23.65 5.11 22.19
CA PRO A 221 -25.07 4.73 22.20
C PRO A 221 -26.02 5.91 22.26
N ASP A 222 -25.70 6.94 23.03
CA ASP A 222 -26.55 8.14 23.15
C ASP A 222 -26.51 8.91 21.82
N SER A 223 -25.36 9.04 21.23
CA SER A 223 -25.19 9.66 19.92
C SER A 223 -25.88 8.89 18.79
N ILE A 224 -25.98 7.56 18.87
CA ILE A 224 -26.78 6.76 17.92
C ILE A 224 -28.25 7.16 18.02
N TYR A 225 -28.81 7.28 19.24
CA TYR A 225 -30.16 7.73 19.43
C TYR A 225 -30.41 9.12 18.83
N PHE A 226 -29.52 10.08 19.11
CA PHE A 226 -29.62 11.42 18.52
C PHE A 226 -29.49 11.40 17.00
N PHE A 227 -28.64 10.58 16.47
CA PHE A 227 -28.46 10.44 15.01
C PHE A 227 -29.72 9.91 14.31
N GLU A 228 -30.43 8.97 14.94
CA GLU A 228 -31.58 8.29 14.33
C GLU A 228 -32.90 8.98 14.60
N GLN A 229 -33.11 9.50 15.83
CA GLN A 229 -34.42 9.85 16.33
C GLN A 229 -34.60 11.34 16.67
N ALA A 230 -33.52 12.03 17.06
CA ALA A 230 -33.65 13.39 17.53
C ALA A 230 -33.63 14.41 16.40
N SER A 231 -34.56 15.40 16.49
CA SER A 231 -34.57 16.55 15.58
C SER A 231 -33.71 17.72 16.08
N SER A 232 -33.33 17.70 17.36
CA SER A 232 -32.60 18.77 18.04
C SER A 232 -31.67 18.20 19.12
N TYR A 233 -30.67 18.99 19.51
CA TYR A 233 -29.73 18.65 20.58
C TYR A 233 -29.57 19.81 21.58
N PHE A 234 -29.16 19.49 22.83
CA PHE A 234 -28.92 20.49 23.86
C PHE A 234 -27.62 21.23 23.59
N VAL A 235 -27.61 22.55 23.76
CA VAL A 235 -26.41 23.36 23.77
C VAL A 235 -25.70 23.14 25.09
N LEU A 236 -24.40 22.86 25.03
CA LEU A 236 -23.57 22.65 26.22
C LEU A 236 -22.64 23.86 26.41
N ASP A 237 -22.41 24.20 27.68
CA ASP A 237 -21.39 25.17 28.07
C ASP A 237 -19.97 24.61 27.91
N ASP A 238 -18.94 25.42 28.18
CA ASP A 238 -17.54 25.02 28.10
C ASP A 238 -17.15 23.87 29.07
N PHE A 239 -18.01 23.56 30.02
CA PHE A 239 -17.83 22.49 31.00
C PHE A 239 -18.66 21.24 30.69
N GLY A 240 -19.44 21.24 29.60
CA GLY A 240 -20.28 20.13 29.16
C GLY A 240 -21.66 20.07 29.84
N ASN A 241 -22.12 21.13 30.56
CA ASN A 241 -23.45 21.20 31.14
C ASN A 241 -24.43 21.81 30.14
N GLN A 242 -25.68 21.37 30.21
CA GLN A 242 -26.76 21.93 29.41
C GLN A 242 -27.04 23.39 29.85
N ILE A 243 -27.17 24.29 28.88
CA ILE A 243 -27.46 25.69 29.09
C ILE A 243 -28.99 25.82 29.38
N GLU A 244 -29.32 26.35 30.54
CA GLU A 244 -30.73 26.59 30.96
C GLU A 244 -31.15 28.03 30.61
N ASN A 245 -32.27 28.18 29.96
CA ASN A 245 -32.89 29.46 29.65
C ASN A 245 -33.55 30.10 30.91
N GLU A 246 -33.87 31.38 30.86
CA GLU A 246 -34.51 32.10 31.97
C GLU A 246 -35.90 31.53 32.37
N ASP A 247 -36.53 30.77 31.48
CA ASP A 247 -37.83 30.14 31.71
C ASP A 247 -37.71 28.70 32.26
N GLY A 248 -36.50 28.21 32.54
CA GLY A 248 -36.23 26.88 33.04
C GLY A 248 -36.20 25.79 31.95
N SER A 249 -36.33 26.16 30.69
CA SER A 249 -36.11 25.24 29.57
C SER A 249 -34.62 25.17 29.21
N PHE A 250 -34.20 24.09 28.60
CA PHE A 250 -32.82 23.98 28.10
C PHE A 250 -32.71 24.52 26.68
N GLU A 251 -31.61 25.21 26.41
CA GLU A 251 -31.30 25.69 25.07
C GLU A 251 -31.07 24.51 24.12
N MET A 252 -31.85 24.49 23.03
CA MET A 252 -31.79 23.42 22.02
C MET A 252 -31.55 24.00 20.64
N ILE A 253 -30.72 23.32 19.86
CA ILE A 253 -30.50 23.63 18.44
C ILE A 253 -31.06 22.49 17.59
N GLU A 254 -31.85 22.83 16.58
CA GLU A 254 -32.29 21.85 15.59
C GLU A 254 -31.13 21.39 14.75
N TYR A 255 -31.09 20.11 14.41
CA TYR A 255 -30.07 19.56 13.50
C TYR A 255 -30.22 20.17 12.12
N ASP A 256 -29.16 20.85 11.64
CA ASP A 256 -29.03 21.30 10.27
C ASP A 256 -28.47 20.15 9.39
N GLY A 257 -29.34 19.15 9.21
CA GLY A 257 -29.04 18.02 8.34
C GLY A 257 -27.76 17.24 8.73
N TYR A 258 -26.93 16.97 7.74
CA TYR A 258 -25.68 16.20 7.93
C TYR A 258 -24.57 16.95 8.67
N LEU A 259 -24.60 18.28 8.71
CA LEU A 259 -23.51 19.08 9.30
C LEU A 259 -23.45 18.90 10.80
N ASP A 260 -24.59 18.93 11.47
CA ASP A 260 -24.65 18.80 12.92
C ASP A 260 -24.41 17.38 13.40
N ARG A 261 -24.81 16.38 12.61
CA ARG A 261 -24.54 14.96 12.91
C ARG A 261 -23.06 14.64 12.96
N SER A 262 -22.20 15.46 12.35
CA SER A 262 -20.75 15.30 12.41
C SER A 262 -20.15 15.62 13.79
N ARG A 263 -20.90 16.29 14.68
CA ARG A 263 -20.47 16.71 16.01
C ARG A 263 -20.85 15.73 17.12
N LEU A 264 -21.57 14.66 16.77
CA LEU A 264 -21.98 13.64 17.74
C LEU A 264 -20.75 12.90 18.29
N SER A 265 -20.81 12.55 19.57
CA SER A 265 -19.71 11.91 20.27
C SER A 265 -19.35 10.55 19.68
N PRO A 266 -18.06 10.28 19.48
CA PRO A 266 -17.61 8.97 19.03
C PRO A 266 -17.48 8.01 20.21
N MET A 267 -17.49 6.71 19.89
CA MET A 267 -17.25 5.64 20.85
C MET A 267 -15.80 5.63 21.37
N LEU A 268 -14.84 6.02 20.54
CA LEU A 268 -13.41 5.97 20.83
C LEU A 268 -12.71 7.28 20.49
N PHE A 269 -11.64 7.56 21.25
CA PHE A 269 -10.66 8.59 20.94
C PHE A 269 -9.28 7.99 20.69
N ALA A 270 -9.22 6.76 20.16
CA ALA A 270 -8.01 6.04 19.94
C ALA A 270 -7.27 6.48 18.68
N GLU A 271 -6.01 6.06 18.61
CA GLU A 271 -5.11 6.33 17.48
C GLU A 271 -4.42 5.05 17.04
N GLY A 272 -4.41 4.79 15.74
CA GLY A 272 -3.71 3.67 15.14
C GLY A 272 -2.60 4.13 14.19
N SER A 273 -1.43 3.50 14.24
CA SER A 273 -0.35 3.80 13.32
C SER A 273 0.38 2.56 12.83
N LEU A 274 0.83 2.62 11.57
CA LEU A 274 1.74 1.66 10.94
C LEU A 274 2.96 2.41 10.44
N TYR A 275 4.10 2.14 11.02
CA TYR A 275 5.39 2.66 10.60
C TYR A 275 6.25 1.55 10.02
N SER A 276 6.92 1.82 8.91
CA SER A 276 7.83 0.84 8.29
C SER A 276 9.04 1.49 7.65
N LYS A 277 10.13 0.71 7.62
CA LYS A 277 11.30 0.95 6.77
C LYS A 277 11.67 -0.34 6.08
N ARG A 278 11.82 -0.28 4.76
CA ARG A 278 12.27 -1.43 3.96
C ARG A 278 13.46 -1.06 3.11
N PHE A 279 14.43 -1.95 3.14
CA PHE A 279 15.59 -1.98 2.27
C PHE A 279 15.51 -3.23 1.41
N PHE A 280 15.64 -3.08 0.10
CA PHE A 280 15.62 -4.17 -0.85
C PHE A 280 16.75 -4.02 -1.87
N SER A 281 17.38 -5.12 -2.22
CA SER A 281 18.39 -5.19 -3.28
C SER A 281 18.24 -6.49 -4.06
N ASP A 282 18.26 -6.42 -5.38
CA ASP A 282 18.23 -7.56 -6.32
C ASP A 282 19.39 -7.43 -7.29
N PHE A 283 20.35 -8.32 -7.19
CA PHE A 283 21.48 -8.42 -8.10
C PHE A 283 21.32 -9.65 -8.99
N LYS A 284 21.34 -9.43 -10.30
CA LYS A 284 21.22 -10.48 -11.30
C LYS A 284 22.47 -10.54 -12.17
N ARG A 285 22.96 -11.76 -12.42
CA ARG A 285 24.04 -12.04 -13.36
C ARG A 285 23.63 -13.13 -14.33
N VAL A 286 23.71 -12.84 -15.63
CA VAL A 286 23.59 -13.84 -16.70
C VAL A 286 24.89 -14.60 -16.80
N ILE A 287 24.86 -15.91 -16.56
CA ILE A 287 26.01 -16.81 -16.56
C ILE A 287 26.22 -17.36 -17.96
N LEU A 288 25.13 -17.78 -18.62
CA LEU A 288 25.17 -18.29 -19.99
C LEU A 288 24.18 -17.50 -20.85
N LYS A 289 24.66 -16.98 -21.97
CA LYS A 289 23.88 -16.31 -23.00
C LYS A 289 24.00 -17.10 -24.29
N GLY A 290 22.92 -17.71 -24.75
CA GLY A 290 22.86 -18.43 -26.01
C GLY A 290 23.10 -17.51 -27.23
N LYS A 291 23.40 -18.10 -28.37
CA LYS A 291 23.51 -17.37 -29.65
C LYS A 291 22.14 -16.72 -29.98
N LYS A 292 22.16 -15.66 -30.80
CA LYS A 292 20.98 -14.83 -31.13
C LYS A 292 19.71 -15.59 -31.53
N ASP A 293 19.84 -16.78 -32.11
CA ASP A 293 18.72 -17.58 -32.61
C ASP A 293 18.21 -18.64 -31.62
N THR A 294 18.91 -18.87 -30.53
CA THR A 294 18.51 -19.76 -29.44
C THR A 294 18.49 -18.96 -28.16
N PHE A 295 17.34 -18.35 -27.80
CA PHE A 295 17.16 -17.57 -26.56
C PHE A 295 17.39 -18.41 -25.28
N ASN A 296 18.50 -19.12 -25.21
CA ASN A 296 18.87 -19.89 -24.04
C ASN A 296 19.72 -19.01 -23.12
N THR A 297 19.13 -18.57 -22.02
CA THR A 297 19.84 -17.82 -20.99
C THR A 297 19.78 -18.58 -19.67
N LEU A 298 20.90 -18.58 -18.96
CA LEU A 298 20.93 -19.00 -17.55
C LEU A 298 21.43 -17.82 -16.73
N ALA A 299 20.68 -17.44 -15.72
CA ALA A 299 21.02 -16.32 -14.84
C ALA A 299 20.84 -16.70 -13.37
N LEU A 300 21.70 -16.14 -12.55
CA LEU A 300 21.65 -16.20 -11.10
C LEU A 300 21.27 -14.83 -10.56
N ASN A 301 20.25 -14.79 -9.65
CA ASN A 301 19.88 -13.60 -8.93
C ASN A 301 20.07 -13.84 -7.43
N TYR A 302 20.54 -12.81 -6.75
CA TYR A 302 20.53 -12.74 -5.30
C TYR A 302 19.67 -11.55 -4.86
N GLN A 303 18.67 -11.83 -4.04
CA GLN A 303 17.78 -10.82 -3.44
C GLN A 303 17.99 -10.77 -1.95
N PHE A 304 18.07 -9.55 -1.44
CA PHE A 304 18.09 -9.26 -0.01
C PHE A 304 16.95 -8.31 0.32
N THR A 305 16.16 -8.66 1.34
CA THR A 305 15.11 -7.80 1.90
C THR A 305 15.37 -7.65 3.39
N HIS A 306 15.31 -6.43 3.87
CA HIS A 306 15.23 -6.13 5.30
C HIS A 306 14.07 -5.18 5.52
N GLU A 307 13.08 -5.60 6.29
CA GLU A 307 11.89 -4.81 6.59
C GLU A 307 11.64 -4.74 8.09
N TYR A 308 11.44 -3.53 8.57
CA TYR A 308 10.99 -3.23 9.92
C TYR A 308 9.59 -2.64 9.84
N LYS A 309 8.63 -3.24 10.55
CA LYS A 309 7.26 -2.72 10.74
C LYS A 309 7.01 -2.50 12.22
N LYS A 310 6.33 -1.41 12.57
CA LYS A 310 5.86 -1.10 13.91
C LYS A 310 4.40 -0.73 13.83
N ILE A 311 3.57 -1.51 14.49
CA ILE A 311 2.13 -1.27 14.62
C ILE A 311 1.88 -0.77 16.04
N GLN A 312 1.13 0.32 16.17
CA GLN A 312 0.73 0.89 17.45
C GLN A 312 -0.76 1.17 17.46
N PHE A 313 -1.36 0.89 18.59
CA PHE A 313 -2.71 1.35 18.93
C PHE A 313 -2.60 2.03 20.30
N ASN A 314 -3.05 3.28 20.37
CA ASN A 314 -3.06 4.06 21.61
C ASN A 314 -4.50 4.50 21.88
N ASP A 315 -4.97 4.25 23.08
CA ASP A 315 -6.19 4.83 23.63
C ASP A 315 -5.81 5.75 24.80
N PRO A 316 -5.63 7.07 24.55
CA PRO A 316 -5.17 8.01 25.56
C PRO A 316 -6.27 8.47 26.52
N MET A 317 -7.50 8.29 26.14
CA MET A 317 -8.67 8.66 26.94
C MET A 317 -9.31 7.39 27.47
N ASN A 318 -9.10 7.15 28.74
CA ASN A 318 -9.79 6.19 29.56
C ASN A 318 -11.27 6.01 29.10
N ASN A 319 -11.45 5.18 28.08
CA ASN A 319 -12.74 5.03 27.44
C ASN A 319 -13.58 4.11 28.32
N LYS A 320 -14.39 4.70 29.23
CA LYS A 320 -15.24 3.98 30.18
C LYS A 320 -16.05 2.86 29.52
N MET A 321 -16.44 3.05 28.28
CA MET A 321 -17.25 2.11 27.54
C MET A 321 -16.50 0.84 27.15
N PHE A 322 -15.24 0.96 26.73
CA PHE A 322 -14.38 -0.20 26.49
C PHE A 322 -13.94 -0.84 27.80
N GLY A 323 -13.69 -0.05 28.85
CA GLY A 323 -13.36 -0.55 30.17
C GLY A 323 -14.49 -1.30 30.87
N GLU A 324 -15.74 -1.01 30.57
CA GLU A 324 -16.90 -1.78 31.06
C GLU A 324 -17.07 -3.13 30.34
N VAL A 325 -16.59 -3.22 29.07
CA VAL A 325 -16.72 -4.42 28.23
C VAL A 325 -15.41 -5.22 28.17
N LEU A 326 -14.28 -4.53 28.23
CA LEU A 326 -12.94 -5.07 28.06
C LEU A 326 -12.05 -4.65 29.21
N ASP A 327 -12.11 -5.33 30.35
CA ASP A 327 -11.31 -5.04 31.54
C ASP A 327 -9.87 -4.64 31.19
N PHE A 328 -9.34 -3.63 31.91
CA PHE A 328 -7.97 -3.18 31.75
C PHE A 328 -7.00 -4.00 32.61
N ILE A 329 -5.84 -4.31 32.08
CA ILE A 329 -4.78 -4.99 32.86
C ILE A 329 -4.19 -4.06 33.95
N ASN A 330 -4.10 -2.76 33.67
CA ASN A 330 -3.53 -1.76 34.58
C ASN A 330 -4.58 -0.79 35.09
N ASP A 331 -4.42 -0.37 36.35
CA ASP A 331 -5.29 0.63 37.00
C ASP A 331 -5.28 2.00 36.30
N ASP A 332 -4.21 2.33 35.55
CA ASP A 332 -4.08 3.58 34.81
C ASP A 332 -5.03 3.69 33.61
N GLN A 333 -5.71 2.61 33.25
CA GLN A 333 -6.71 2.54 32.17
C GLN A 333 -6.23 3.11 30.83
N ASN A 334 -4.93 3.14 30.62
CA ASN A 334 -4.30 3.71 29.44
C ASN A 334 -3.71 2.57 28.58
N VAL A 335 -4.21 2.42 27.38
CA VAL A 335 -3.77 1.37 26.47
C VAL A 335 -2.79 1.93 25.44
N SER A 336 -1.64 1.33 25.34
CA SER A 336 -0.61 1.68 24.34
C SER A 336 0.03 0.41 23.81
N ASP A 337 -0.72 -0.28 22.95
CA ASP A 337 -0.29 -1.52 22.33
C ASP A 337 0.80 -1.27 21.30
N GLN A 338 1.80 -2.11 21.28
CA GLN A 338 2.88 -2.02 20.32
C GLN A 338 3.32 -3.40 19.88
N ASN A 339 3.36 -3.59 18.59
CA ASN A 339 3.96 -4.73 17.93
C ASN A 339 5.07 -4.24 16.98
N ARG A 340 6.26 -4.84 17.09
CA ARG A 340 7.42 -4.60 16.20
C ARG A 340 7.73 -5.89 15.46
N PHE A 341 7.74 -5.81 14.16
CA PHE A 341 8.05 -6.92 13.28
C PHE A 341 9.28 -6.60 12.44
N ILE A 342 10.24 -7.53 12.43
CA ILE A 342 11.45 -7.46 11.62
C ILE A 342 11.48 -8.69 10.73
N GLU A 343 11.64 -8.48 9.43
CA GLU A 343 11.85 -9.52 8.45
C GLU A 343 13.19 -9.32 7.77
N GLN A 344 14.00 -10.37 7.72
CA GLN A 344 15.21 -10.41 6.92
C GLN A 344 15.18 -11.62 6.00
N GLU A 345 15.05 -11.41 4.70
CA GLU A 345 15.01 -12.45 3.69
C GLU A 345 16.27 -12.41 2.82
N ASN A 346 16.90 -13.56 2.63
CA ASN A 346 17.96 -13.81 1.65
C ASN A 346 17.43 -14.83 0.65
N ARG A 347 17.35 -14.48 -0.63
CA ARG A 347 16.79 -15.34 -1.67
C ARG A 347 17.75 -15.49 -2.84
N LEU A 348 18.05 -16.73 -3.20
CA LEU A 348 18.84 -17.08 -4.36
C LEU A 348 17.92 -17.65 -5.43
N ILE A 349 18.01 -17.14 -6.68
CA ILE A 349 17.14 -17.52 -7.78
C ILE A 349 18.00 -17.94 -8.96
N LEU A 350 17.82 -19.16 -9.42
CA LEU A 350 18.37 -19.66 -10.68
C LEU A 350 17.28 -19.59 -11.75
N SER A 351 17.46 -18.79 -12.77
CA SER A 351 16.48 -18.61 -13.84
C SER A 351 17.05 -19.03 -15.20
N SER A 352 16.26 -19.76 -15.94
CA SER A 352 16.56 -20.15 -17.33
C SER A 352 15.41 -19.73 -18.24
N ASN A 353 15.75 -19.18 -19.39
CA ASN A 353 14.79 -18.90 -20.44
C ASN A 353 15.23 -19.61 -21.73
N SER A 354 14.37 -20.45 -22.28
CA SER A 354 14.65 -21.28 -23.44
C SER A 354 13.43 -21.33 -24.37
N ASN A 355 13.66 -21.24 -25.68
CA ASN A 355 12.60 -21.41 -26.68
C ASN A 355 11.91 -22.77 -26.56
N LYS A 356 12.65 -23.83 -26.20
CA LYS A 356 12.10 -25.18 -26.06
C LYS A 356 11.32 -25.37 -24.75
N LEU A 357 11.91 -24.96 -23.61
CA LEU A 357 11.36 -25.23 -22.28
C LEU A 357 10.54 -24.07 -21.70
N GLY A 358 10.67 -22.85 -22.27
CA GLY A 358 10.08 -21.65 -21.70
C GLY A 358 10.96 -21.04 -20.62
N LYS A 359 10.35 -20.23 -19.77
CA LYS A 359 10.98 -19.60 -18.60
C LYS A 359 10.84 -20.52 -17.39
N ILE A 360 11.94 -20.87 -16.77
CA ILE A 360 11.99 -21.69 -15.54
C ILE A 360 12.74 -20.86 -14.49
N GLN A 361 12.21 -20.86 -13.28
CA GLN A 361 12.88 -20.25 -12.12
C GLN A 361 12.84 -21.25 -10.96
N LEU A 362 14.00 -21.49 -10.35
CA LEU A 362 14.13 -22.23 -9.10
C LEU A 362 14.67 -21.28 -8.06
N SER A 363 14.05 -21.16 -6.91
CA SER A 363 14.56 -20.28 -5.86
C SER A 363 14.61 -20.99 -4.52
N TYR A 364 15.58 -20.54 -3.71
CA TYR A 364 15.73 -20.89 -2.32
C TYR A 364 15.82 -19.63 -1.50
N SER A 365 15.00 -19.48 -0.47
CA SER A 365 15.04 -18.36 0.45
C SER A 365 15.21 -18.80 1.89
N LEU A 366 15.95 -17.97 2.63
CA LEU A 366 16.09 -18.03 4.08
C LEU A 366 15.53 -16.74 4.65
N THR A 367 14.53 -16.87 5.50
CA THR A 367 13.86 -15.74 6.16
C THR A 367 14.00 -15.88 7.65
N ASN A 368 14.51 -14.85 8.31
CA ASN A 368 14.48 -14.67 9.74
C ASN A 368 13.38 -13.67 10.08
N TRP A 369 12.50 -14.04 11.00
CA TRP A 369 11.39 -13.20 11.47
C TRP A 369 11.51 -13.02 12.98
N VAL A 370 11.45 -11.75 13.40
CA VAL A 370 11.43 -11.37 14.80
C VAL A 370 10.20 -10.54 15.05
N ASN A 371 9.36 -10.96 15.97
CA ASN A 371 8.14 -10.25 16.34
C ASN A 371 8.16 -9.95 17.84
N ASN A 372 8.10 -8.68 18.19
CA ASN A 372 8.21 -8.17 19.55
C ASN A 372 6.93 -7.46 19.95
N PHE A 373 6.26 -7.97 20.99
CA PHE A 373 5.07 -7.37 21.60
C PHE A 373 5.40 -6.72 22.93
N LYS A 374 4.81 -5.56 23.19
CA LYS A 374 4.80 -4.96 24.51
C LYS A 374 3.95 -5.82 25.43
N ILE A 375 4.45 -6.14 26.61
CA ILE A 375 3.71 -6.86 27.66
C ILE A 375 3.24 -5.86 28.71
N TYR A 376 2.03 -6.06 29.21
CA TYR A 376 1.45 -5.39 30.35
C TYR A 376 1.51 -6.35 31.53
N GLU A 377 2.23 -6.00 32.59
CA GLU A 377 2.29 -6.75 33.85
C GLU A 377 1.70 -5.91 34.97
N ASN A 378 0.91 -6.53 35.86
CA ASN A 378 0.45 -5.91 37.09
C ASN A 378 1.64 -5.65 38.00
N GLN A 379 1.96 -4.39 38.20
CA GLN A 379 3.00 -3.88 39.16
C GLN A 379 4.46 -4.25 38.85
N ASP A 380 5.21 -3.22 38.58
CA ASP A 380 6.65 -3.14 38.27
C ASP A 380 7.04 -3.29 36.81
N ILE A 381 6.93 -2.34 36.28
CA ILE A 381 7.28 -1.61 35.07
C ILE A 381 8.76 -1.79 34.68
N GLY A 382 9.03 -2.93 34.18
CA GLY A 382 10.01 -3.03 33.12
C GLY A 382 9.28 -3.12 31.79
N ASN A 383 9.78 -2.49 30.73
CA ASN A 383 9.28 -2.73 29.37
C ASN A 383 9.54 -4.19 28.98
N SER A 384 8.80 -5.11 29.59
CA SER A 384 8.91 -6.52 29.23
C SER A 384 8.37 -6.69 27.80
N VAL A 385 9.18 -7.31 26.99
CA VAL A 385 8.89 -7.56 25.57
C VAL A 385 8.80 -9.06 25.40
N PHE A 386 7.68 -9.53 24.85
CA PHE A 386 7.61 -10.91 24.40
C PHE A 386 8.17 -10.99 22.97
N GLU A 387 9.16 -11.82 22.76
CA GLU A 387 9.83 -11.99 21.47
C GLU A 387 9.55 -13.38 20.89
N LEU A 388 9.08 -13.41 19.67
CA LEU A 388 9.04 -14.60 18.83
C LEU A 388 10.06 -14.47 17.72
N ASN A 389 11.02 -15.39 17.67
CA ASN A 389 12.07 -15.44 16.68
C ASN A 389 11.96 -16.75 15.89
N GLU A 390 11.78 -16.66 14.59
CA GLU A 390 11.59 -17.79 13.69
C GLU A 390 12.48 -17.71 12.45
N ASN A 391 13.10 -18.84 12.14
CA ASN A 391 13.83 -19.02 10.89
C ASN A 391 13.08 -19.98 9.98
N GLN A 392 12.86 -19.59 8.75
CA GLN A 392 12.19 -20.39 7.75
C GLN A 392 12.99 -20.46 6.47
N SER A 393 13.03 -21.62 5.84
CA SER A 393 13.48 -21.76 4.46
C SER A 393 12.33 -22.16 3.54
N ASN A 394 12.35 -21.60 2.31
CA ASN A 394 11.39 -21.93 1.27
C ASN A 394 12.12 -22.34 0.00
N ILE A 395 11.54 -23.32 -0.70
CA ILE A 395 11.94 -23.68 -2.05
C ILE A 395 10.78 -23.38 -2.96
N SER A 396 11.01 -22.61 -4.04
CA SER A 396 9.98 -22.37 -5.05
C SER A 396 10.44 -22.71 -6.45
N PHE A 397 9.48 -23.12 -7.26
CA PHE A 397 9.65 -23.44 -8.66
C PHE A 397 8.54 -22.76 -9.47
N ASP A 398 8.94 -21.97 -10.48
CA ASP A 398 8.03 -21.29 -11.38
C ASP A 398 8.37 -21.68 -12.82
N TRP A 399 7.35 -22.09 -13.57
CA TRP A 399 7.47 -22.43 -14.98
C TRP A 399 6.41 -21.70 -15.80
N LYS A 400 6.86 -21.04 -16.87
CA LYS A 400 6.00 -20.37 -17.84
C LYS A 400 6.39 -20.70 -19.24
N LYS A 401 5.45 -21.19 -20.03
CA LYS A 401 5.66 -21.54 -21.43
C LYS A 401 4.55 -21.00 -22.30
N ILE A 402 4.92 -20.39 -23.41
CA ILE A 402 4.01 -19.94 -24.45
C ILE A 402 4.05 -20.95 -25.61
N PHE A 403 2.90 -21.51 -25.94
CA PHE A 403 2.69 -22.40 -27.07
C PHE A 403 1.69 -21.74 -28.04
N SER A 404 2.21 -21.13 -29.12
CA SER A 404 1.34 -20.41 -30.08
C SER A 404 0.47 -19.35 -29.39
N LYS A 405 -0.81 -19.64 -29.21
CA LYS A 405 -1.81 -18.74 -28.61
C LYS A 405 -2.09 -19.05 -27.13
N TYR A 406 -1.41 -20.02 -26.55
CA TYR A 406 -1.66 -20.49 -25.18
C TYR A 406 -0.45 -20.22 -24.30
N THR A 407 -0.70 -19.78 -23.09
CA THR A 407 0.30 -19.62 -22.03
C THR A 407 0.00 -20.56 -20.90
N PHE A 408 0.98 -21.35 -20.49
CA PHE A 408 0.93 -22.25 -19.34
C PHE A 408 1.83 -21.68 -18.25
N GLU A 409 1.32 -21.61 -17.03
CA GLU A 409 2.05 -21.14 -15.86
C GLU A 409 1.84 -22.15 -14.73
N LEU A 410 2.94 -22.69 -14.20
CA LEU A 410 2.96 -23.56 -13.03
C LEU A 410 3.82 -22.91 -11.96
N ASN A 411 3.28 -22.72 -10.77
CA ASN A 411 4.00 -22.20 -9.63
C ASN A 411 3.89 -23.18 -8.47
N PHE A 412 4.98 -23.35 -7.75
CA PHE A 412 5.09 -24.21 -6.59
C PHE A 412 5.94 -23.54 -5.52
N ASN A 413 5.53 -23.62 -4.26
CA ASN A 413 6.31 -23.21 -3.12
C ASN A 413 6.16 -24.21 -1.98
N LYS A 414 7.25 -24.50 -1.28
CA LYS A 414 7.30 -25.38 -0.12
C LYS A 414 8.12 -24.78 0.98
N SER A 415 7.50 -24.66 2.16
CA SER A 415 8.10 -24.14 3.39
C SER A 415 8.67 -25.26 4.25
N SER A 416 9.73 -24.95 5.01
CA SER A 416 10.39 -25.91 5.91
C SER A 416 9.67 -26.10 7.25
N LYS A 417 8.89 -25.08 7.69
CA LYS A 417 8.22 -25.10 9.00
C LYS A 417 6.73 -24.76 8.88
N ASP A 418 5.95 -25.31 9.81
CA ASP A 418 4.50 -25.12 9.86
C ASP A 418 4.10 -23.78 10.51
N SER A 419 4.93 -23.21 11.39
CA SER A 419 4.62 -21.98 12.10
C SER A 419 4.40 -20.78 11.19
N PHE A 420 5.07 -20.75 10.02
CA PHE A 420 4.94 -19.71 8.99
C PHE A 420 4.72 -20.35 7.61
N LYS A 421 3.87 -21.35 7.55
CA LYS A 421 3.62 -22.11 6.32
C LYS A 421 3.07 -21.23 5.21
N SER A 422 3.61 -21.41 4.01
CA SER A 422 3.17 -20.76 2.77
C SER A 422 3.32 -21.69 1.59
N ASP A 423 2.83 -22.92 1.76
CA ASP A 423 2.91 -23.95 0.73
C ASP A 423 1.81 -23.72 -0.30
N PHE A 424 2.17 -23.76 -1.56
CA PHE A 424 1.17 -23.70 -2.62
C PHE A 424 1.64 -24.40 -3.90
N ILE A 425 0.66 -24.85 -4.67
CA ILE A 425 0.80 -25.22 -6.07
C ILE A 425 -0.31 -24.57 -6.87
N SER A 426 0.02 -23.95 -7.99
CA SER A 426 -0.98 -23.36 -8.89
C SER A 426 -0.65 -23.66 -10.34
N LEU A 427 -1.69 -23.88 -11.13
CA LEU A 427 -1.63 -24.06 -12.57
C LEU A 427 -2.57 -23.04 -13.22
N ASN A 428 -2.06 -22.24 -14.15
CA ASN A 428 -2.85 -21.30 -14.95
C ASN A 428 -2.64 -21.57 -16.42
N ILE A 429 -3.74 -21.59 -17.16
CA ILE A 429 -3.75 -21.72 -18.62
C ILE A 429 -4.54 -20.54 -19.19
N LYS A 430 -3.86 -19.73 -20.00
CA LYS A 430 -4.46 -18.56 -20.68
C LYS A 430 -4.36 -18.76 -22.18
N GLY A 431 -5.35 -18.33 -22.91
CA GLY A 431 -5.31 -18.44 -24.34
C GLY A 431 -6.33 -17.63 -25.10
N SER A 432 -6.03 -17.42 -26.39
CA SER A 432 -6.93 -16.74 -27.35
C SER A 432 -7.17 -17.68 -28.53
N PRO A 433 -8.07 -18.69 -28.40
CA PRO A 433 -8.28 -19.70 -29.43
C PRO A 433 -8.78 -19.09 -30.75
N ILE A 434 -9.63 -18.08 -30.69
CA ILE A 434 -10.15 -17.33 -31.82
C ILE A 434 -10.00 -15.82 -31.55
N LYS A 435 -10.09 -15.03 -32.63
CA LYS A 435 -9.98 -13.57 -32.55
C LYS A 435 -11.00 -12.99 -31.57
N ASN A 436 -10.53 -12.15 -30.65
CA ASN A 436 -11.34 -11.48 -29.62
C ASN A 436 -11.95 -12.37 -28.52
N LEU A 437 -11.68 -13.67 -28.51
CA LEU A 437 -12.08 -14.54 -27.41
C LEU A 437 -10.85 -14.94 -26.59
N ASN A 438 -10.80 -14.53 -25.34
CA ASN A 438 -9.76 -14.91 -24.40
C ASN A 438 -10.36 -15.78 -23.29
N PHE A 439 -9.61 -16.77 -22.85
CA PHE A 439 -9.96 -17.54 -21.67
C PHE A 439 -8.77 -17.65 -20.72
N GLU A 440 -9.09 -17.81 -19.46
CA GLU A 440 -8.14 -18.11 -18.39
C GLU A 440 -8.77 -19.18 -17.48
N ILE A 441 -8.05 -20.26 -17.28
CA ILE A 441 -8.42 -21.33 -16.36
C ILE A 441 -7.28 -21.47 -15.36
N GLY A 442 -7.61 -21.35 -14.07
CA GLY A 442 -6.65 -21.51 -13.00
C GLY A 442 -7.13 -22.53 -11.99
N SER A 443 -6.18 -23.23 -11.38
CA SER A 443 -6.41 -24.09 -10.22
C SER A 443 -5.26 -23.92 -9.24
N SER A 444 -5.57 -23.83 -7.96
CA SER A 444 -4.57 -23.72 -6.92
C SER A 444 -4.97 -24.49 -5.66
N ILE A 445 -3.95 -25.02 -4.98
CA ILE A 445 -4.05 -25.59 -3.64
C ILE A 445 -3.04 -24.85 -2.78
N ILE A 446 -3.52 -24.31 -1.67
CA ILE A 446 -2.75 -23.47 -0.76
C ILE A 446 -2.86 -24.08 0.64
N GLU A 447 -1.75 -24.15 1.34
CA GLU A 447 -1.70 -24.40 2.77
C GLU A 447 -0.85 -23.33 3.42
N LYS A 448 -1.50 -22.43 4.17
CA LYS A 448 -0.85 -21.27 4.78
C LYS A 448 -1.11 -21.19 6.28
N SER A 449 -0.15 -20.61 6.99
CA SER A 449 -0.32 -20.27 8.39
C SER A 449 -1.42 -19.23 8.55
N PRO A 450 -2.28 -19.32 9.58
CA PRO A 450 -3.25 -18.28 9.90
C PRO A 450 -2.56 -16.93 10.13
N ASN A 451 -3.35 -15.85 10.05
CA ASN A 451 -2.90 -14.52 10.43
C ASN A 451 -2.25 -14.57 11.81
N PHE A 452 -1.09 -13.92 11.92
CA PHE A 452 -0.27 -13.96 13.12
C PHE A 452 -1.02 -13.45 14.36
N ASN A 453 -1.89 -12.45 14.21
CA ASN A 453 -2.69 -11.93 15.30
C ASN A 453 -3.71 -12.96 15.87
N PHE A 454 -4.12 -13.96 15.10
CA PHE A 454 -4.95 -15.04 15.64
C PHE A 454 -4.14 -16.01 16.50
N LYS A 455 -2.88 -16.19 16.17
CA LYS A 455 -1.99 -17.05 16.95
C LYS A 455 -1.54 -16.38 18.22
N PHE A 456 -1.17 -15.10 18.15
CA PHE A 456 -0.62 -14.39 19.27
C PHE A 456 -1.01 -12.91 19.24
N TYR A 457 -1.47 -12.40 20.36
CA TYR A 457 -1.72 -10.99 20.56
C TYR A 457 -1.50 -10.59 22.02
N ARG A 458 -1.05 -9.35 22.24
CA ARG A 458 -0.89 -8.72 23.54
C ARG A 458 -1.41 -7.30 23.50
N SER A 459 -2.24 -6.95 24.48
CA SER A 459 -2.91 -5.66 24.63
C SER A 459 -2.99 -5.23 26.08
N GLY A 460 -3.18 -3.95 26.32
CA GLY A 460 -3.57 -3.40 27.61
C GLY A 460 -5.00 -3.78 28.02
N PHE A 461 -5.82 -4.28 27.10
CA PHE A 461 -7.13 -4.86 27.41
C PHE A 461 -6.98 -6.35 27.76
N GLU A 462 -7.54 -6.79 28.89
CA GLU A 462 -7.40 -8.16 29.37
C GLU A 462 -7.89 -9.19 28.36
N SER A 463 -9.02 -8.95 27.72
CA SER A 463 -9.64 -9.84 26.74
C SER A 463 -8.84 -10.01 25.43
N TYR A 464 -7.89 -9.13 25.15
CA TYR A 464 -7.06 -9.18 23.94
C TYR A 464 -5.64 -9.73 24.21
N ASN A 465 -5.56 -10.73 25.06
CA ASN A 465 -4.30 -11.41 25.41
C ASN A 465 -4.42 -12.91 25.22
N TRP A 466 -3.87 -13.43 24.12
CA TRP A 466 -3.91 -14.86 23.83
C TRP A 466 -2.62 -15.40 23.21
N LEU A 467 -2.44 -16.70 23.37
CA LEU A 467 -1.45 -17.54 22.70
C LEU A 467 -2.17 -18.80 22.22
N ASN A 468 -2.46 -18.90 20.94
CA ASN A 468 -3.18 -19.99 20.31
C ASN A 468 -2.22 -20.90 19.53
N ASP A 469 -1.47 -21.73 20.23
CA ASP A 469 -0.50 -22.62 19.61
C ASP A 469 -1.14 -23.77 18.80
N ASN A 470 -2.43 -24.06 19.04
CA ASN A 470 -3.14 -25.18 18.43
C ASN A 470 -3.87 -24.82 17.13
N LEU A 471 -3.68 -23.63 16.61
CA LEU A 471 -4.31 -23.25 15.34
C LEU A 471 -3.67 -24.01 14.18
N HIS A 472 -4.53 -24.75 13.46
CA HIS A 472 -4.13 -25.46 12.25
C HIS A 472 -3.91 -24.49 11.08
N ASN A 473 -3.09 -24.89 10.11
CA ASN A 473 -2.92 -24.15 8.88
C ASN A 473 -4.20 -24.14 8.05
N GLU A 474 -4.48 -23.03 7.40
CA GLU A 474 -5.60 -22.86 6.48
C GLU A 474 -5.32 -23.65 5.19
N LYS A 475 -6.27 -24.44 4.74
CA LYS A 475 -6.22 -25.16 3.46
C LYS A 475 -7.27 -24.60 2.54
N ILE A 476 -6.84 -24.11 1.38
CA ILE A 476 -7.69 -23.47 0.39
C ILE A 476 -7.48 -24.20 -0.93
N SER A 477 -8.56 -24.60 -1.57
CA SER A 477 -8.55 -25.13 -2.94
C SER A 477 -9.40 -24.22 -3.79
N ASN A 478 -8.82 -23.70 -4.87
CA ASN A 478 -9.50 -22.75 -5.75
C ASN A 478 -9.44 -23.23 -7.20
N ILE A 479 -10.56 -23.08 -7.90
CA ILE A 479 -10.66 -23.23 -9.36
C ILE A 479 -11.30 -21.97 -9.90
N ASN A 480 -10.63 -21.29 -10.82
CA ASN A 480 -11.17 -20.11 -11.47
C ASN A 480 -11.28 -20.29 -12.98
N LEU A 481 -12.33 -19.73 -13.53
CA LEU A 481 -12.58 -19.66 -14.98
C LEU A 481 -12.92 -18.22 -15.33
N LYS A 482 -12.21 -17.65 -16.31
CA LYS A 482 -12.53 -16.35 -16.88
C LYS A 482 -12.63 -16.46 -18.39
N LEU A 483 -13.72 -15.99 -18.95
CA LEU A 483 -13.97 -15.91 -20.37
C LEU A 483 -14.25 -14.45 -20.75
N SER A 484 -13.56 -13.93 -21.75
CA SER A 484 -13.79 -12.57 -22.22
C SER A 484 -13.89 -12.49 -23.72
N TYR A 485 -14.87 -11.74 -24.22
CA TYR A 485 -15.11 -11.50 -25.64
C TYR A 485 -15.15 -10.00 -25.93
N LYS A 486 -14.22 -9.48 -26.75
CA LYS A 486 -14.14 -8.10 -27.23
C LYS A 486 -14.22 -7.01 -26.16
N GLU A 487 -13.78 -7.26 -24.95
CA GLU A 487 -13.94 -6.34 -23.81
C GLU A 487 -15.41 -6.01 -23.43
N LEU A 488 -16.39 -6.53 -24.18
CA LEU A 488 -17.81 -6.28 -23.98
C LEU A 488 -18.45 -7.25 -23.00
N LEU A 489 -17.95 -8.47 -22.93
CA LEU A 489 -18.46 -9.51 -22.06
C LEU A 489 -17.32 -10.18 -21.32
N VAL A 490 -17.38 -10.15 -20.00
CA VAL A 490 -16.48 -10.91 -19.12
C VAL A 490 -17.32 -11.77 -18.21
N LEU A 491 -17.14 -13.09 -18.33
CA LEU A 491 -17.73 -14.07 -17.42
C LEU A 491 -16.59 -14.60 -16.55
N ALA A 492 -16.76 -14.56 -15.26
CA ALA A 492 -15.83 -15.13 -14.30
C ALA A 492 -16.59 -16.02 -13.32
N ALA A 493 -16.01 -17.17 -12.99
CA ALA A 493 -16.51 -18.07 -11.98
C ALA A 493 -15.33 -18.57 -11.13
N ASP A 494 -15.48 -18.45 -9.82
CA ASP A 494 -14.52 -18.96 -8.85
C ASP A 494 -15.22 -19.97 -7.97
N TYR A 495 -14.58 -21.14 -7.76
CA TYR A 495 -15.01 -22.17 -6.83
C TYR A 495 -13.89 -22.41 -5.80
N ASN A 496 -14.26 -22.31 -4.52
CA ASN A 496 -13.31 -22.39 -3.40
C ASN A 496 -13.73 -23.49 -2.43
#